data_6cf374714e25307c97de8e616417b41d
#
_entry.id   6cf374714e25307c97de8e616417b41d
#
_cell.length_a   1.000
_cell.length_b   1.000
_cell.length_c   1.000
_cell.angle_alpha   90.00
_cell.angle_beta   90.00
_cell.angle_gamma   90.00
#
_symmetry.space_group_name_H-M   'P 1'
#
loop_
_entity.id
_entity.type
_entity.pdbx_description
1 polymer ?
#
loop_
_entity_poly.entity_id
_entity_poly.type
_entity_poly.pdbx_seq_one_letter_code
_entity_poly.pdbx_strand_id
1 'polypeptide(L)'
;MPDNECDVPAEYSQVLAFNTSFKGLLSEDKFIARSDYKHLIEKYKRLFDFFKVLESSNLLNDYIKKHKLDEAQIIYFSNAYNDIKELQKESSIIKTHNDKYISQHLVSEKDYLDRILRECDSAILLDNEQREVVLSDEDHTLVIAGAGAGKTTTIAAKVRYLVEKQGIDPKKILIISFTNKAVGELRERINDNLHIDCPITTFHSTGYTILKKSDTQNQRIVDSGYMYNVINRYLKSKALSNSQLVDKLILFI
;
A
#
# COMPACT_ATOMS: atom_id res chain seq x y z
N MET A 1 -41.32 -28.86 34.96
CA MET A 1 -39.90 -28.56 34.88
C MET A 1 -39.81 -27.42 33.90
N PRO A 2 -39.32 -26.23 34.26
CA PRO A 2 -39.13 -25.16 33.28
C PRO A 2 -37.92 -25.49 32.47
N ASP A 3 -38.09 -25.47 31.16
CA ASP A 3 -37.05 -25.57 30.15
C ASP A 3 -35.99 -24.51 30.44
N ASN A 4 -34.78 -24.97 30.79
CA ASN A 4 -33.57 -24.15 30.79
C ASN A 4 -33.19 -23.85 29.33
N GLU A 5 -33.93 -22.96 28.70
CA GLU A 5 -33.40 -22.26 27.53
C GLU A 5 -32.15 -21.49 28.01
N CYS A 6 -30.99 -22.00 27.62
CA CYS A 6 -29.73 -21.32 27.79
C CYS A 6 -29.87 -20.03 27.01
N ASP A 7 -29.97 -18.91 27.72
CA ASP A 7 -30.15 -17.57 27.12
C ASP A 7 -28.82 -17.21 26.47
N VAL A 8 -28.63 -17.69 25.22
CA VAL A 8 -27.36 -17.48 24.45
C VAL A 8 -27.21 -16.00 24.22
N PRO A 9 -26.11 -15.38 24.69
CA PRO A 9 -25.90 -13.95 24.54
C PRO A 9 -26.05 -13.51 23.09
N ALA A 10 -26.63 -12.35 22.86
CA ALA A 10 -26.81 -11.78 21.51
C ALA A 10 -25.51 -11.65 20.75
N GLU A 11 -24.39 -11.47 21.46
CA GLU A 11 -23.05 -11.37 20.92
C GLU A 11 -22.49 -12.71 20.41
N TYR A 12 -23.03 -13.84 20.86
CA TYR A 12 -22.48 -15.18 20.54
C TYR A 12 -22.47 -15.46 19.02
N SER A 13 -23.54 -15.10 18.33
CA SER A 13 -23.61 -15.24 16.87
C SER A 13 -22.51 -14.42 16.16
N GLN A 14 -22.22 -13.24 16.67
CA GLN A 14 -21.13 -12.39 16.13
C GLN A 14 -19.76 -12.97 16.45
N VAL A 15 -19.57 -13.54 17.63
CA VAL A 15 -18.34 -14.26 18.02
C VAL A 15 -18.05 -15.43 17.08
N LEU A 16 -19.06 -16.26 16.79
CA LEU A 16 -18.92 -17.39 15.86
C LEU A 16 -18.59 -16.92 14.45
N ALA A 17 -19.31 -15.90 13.97
CA ALA A 17 -19.09 -15.33 12.64
C ALA A 17 -17.71 -14.69 12.50
N PHE A 18 -17.24 -13.98 13.54
CA PHE A 18 -15.89 -13.40 13.58
C PHE A 18 -14.83 -14.51 13.55
N ASN A 19 -14.90 -15.50 14.44
CA ASN A 19 -13.96 -16.62 14.51
C ASN A 19 -13.86 -17.35 13.16
N THR A 20 -14.99 -17.57 12.49
CA THR A 20 -15.04 -18.20 11.18
C THR A 20 -14.37 -17.33 10.12
N SER A 21 -14.69 -16.03 10.08
CA SER A 21 -14.11 -15.10 9.12
C SER A 21 -12.60 -14.91 9.33
N PHE A 22 -12.17 -14.82 10.59
CA PHE A 22 -10.74 -14.61 10.90
C PHE A 22 -9.91 -15.88 10.64
N LYS A 23 -10.41 -17.06 11.00
CA LYS A 23 -9.77 -18.33 10.63
C LYS A 23 -9.72 -18.51 9.12
N GLY A 24 -10.77 -18.12 8.39
CA GLY A 24 -10.79 -18.12 6.93
C GLY A 24 -9.67 -17.27 6.38
N LEU A 25 -9.52 -16.02 6.86
CA LEU A 25 -8.46 -15.11 6.44
C LEU A 25 -7.06 -15.69 6.68
N LEU A 26 -6.81 -16.29 7.85
CA LEU A 26 -5.51 -16.89 8.19
C LEU A 26 -5.23 -18.22 7.46
N SER A 27 -6.25 -18.87 6.89
CA SER A 27 -6.10 -20.13 6.16
C SER A 27 -5.84 -19.94 4.66
N GLU A 28 -6.02 -18.74 4.13
CA GLU A 28 -5.71 -18.42 2.74
C GLU A 28 -4.18 -18.40 2.53
N ASP A 29 -3.74 -18.98 1.41
CA ASP A 29 -2.34 -18.90 0.99
C ASP A 29 -2.08 -17.59 0.27
N LYS A 30 -2.20 -16.49 1.03
CA LYS A 30 -1.92 -15.14 0.54
C LYS A 30 -1.28 -14.27 1.63
N PHE A 31 -0.59 -13.24 1.20
CA PHE A 31 -0.17 -12.15 2.08
C PHE A 31 -1.42 -11.38 2.55
N ILE A 32 -1.53 -11.12 3.85
CA ILE A 32 -2.64 -10.37 4.42
C ILE A 32 -2.24 -8.90 4.53
N ALA A 33 -2.79 -8.07 3.65
CA ALA A 33 -2.57 -6.63 3.67
C ALA A 33 -3.34 -5.94 4.82
N ARG A 34 -2.93 -4.73 5.14
CA ARG A 34 -3.59 -3.93 6.19
C ARG A 34 -5.07 -3.66 5.90
N SER A 35 -5.45 -3.47 4.63
CA SER A 35 -6.84 -3.31 4.21
C SER A 35 -7.69 -4.54 4.50
N ASP A 36 -7.15 -5.75 4.34
CA ASP A 36 -7.88 -7.01 4.57
C ASP A 36 -8.37 -7.11 6.01
N TYR A 37 -7.48 -6.92 6.99
CA TYR A 37 -7.88 -7.02 8.39
C TYR A 37 -8.58 -5.75 8.93
N LYS A 38 -8.34 -4.57 8.37
CA LYS A 38 -9.15 -3.38 8.67
C LYS A 38 -10.60 -3.56 8.26
N HIS A 39 -10.85 -4.14 7.08
CA HIS A 39 -12.20 -4.47 6.65
C HIS A 39 -12.88 -5.45 7.63
N LEU A 40 -12.14 -6.44 8.13
CA LEU A 40 -12.62 -7.35 9.16
C LEU A 40 -12.98 -6.61 10.46
N ILE A 41 -12.10 -5.73 10.94
CA ILE A 41 -12.33 -4.89 12.13
C ILE A 41 -13.61 -4.05 11.96
N GLU A 42 -13.76 -3.42 10.81
CA GLU A 42 -14.91 -2.55 10.52
C GLU A 42 -16.22 -3.35 10.46
N LYS A 43 -16.20 -4.52 9.82
CA LYS A 43 -17.33 -5.45 9.74
C LYS A 43 -17.81 -5.89 11.14
N TYR A 44 -16.89 -6.13 12.07
CA TYR A 44 -17.20 -6.60 13.43
C TYR A 44 -17.01 -5.52 14.50
N LYS A 45 -17.07 -4.25 14.14
CA LYS A 45 -16.82 -3.11 15.03
C LYS A 45 -17.57 -3.19 16.36
N ARG A 46 -18.86 -3.58 16.33
CA ARG A 46 -19.66 -3.72 17.56
C ARG A 46 -19.08 -4.77 18.51
N LEU A 47 -18.57 -5.88 17.98
CA LEU A 47 -17.93 -6.93 18.77
C LEU A 47 -16.60 -6.43 19.37
N PHE A 48 -15.82 -5.67 18.60
CA PHE A 48 -14.60 -5.03 19.08
C PHE A 48 -14.88 -4.03 20.22
N ASP A 49 -15.90 -3.20 20.08
CA ASP A 49 -16.31 -2.25 21.12
C ASP A 49 -16.80 -2.98 22.38
N PHE A 50 -17.56 -4.07 22.22
CA PHE A 50 -18.01 -4.91 23.31
C PHE A 50 -16.81 -5.49 24.11
N PHE A 51 -15.86 -6.13 23.45
CA PHE A 51 -14.67 -6.68 24.13
C PHE A 51 -13.79 -5.61 24.77
N LYS A 52 -13.69 -4.44 24.17
CA LYS A 52 -12.96 -3.29 24.75
C LYS A 52 -13.58 -2.85 26.07
N VAL A 53 -14.90 -2.83 26.18
CA VAL A 53 -15.60 -2.54 27.43
C VAL A 53 -15.35 -3.62 28.48
N LEU A 54 -15.40 -4.89 28.09
CA LEU A 54 -15.12 -6.01 29.01
C LEU A 54 -13.67 -5.99 29.52
N GLU A 55 -12.71 -5.63 28.67
CA GLU A 55 -11.29 -5.50 29.07
C GLU A 55 -11.08 -4.35 30.06
N SER A 56 -11.61 -3.17 29.75
CA SER A 56 -11.44 -1.98 30.60
C SER A 56 -12.00 -2.15 32.01
N SER A 57 -13.01 -3.01 32.16
CA SER A 57 -13.71 -3.25 33.42
C SER A 57 -13.35 -4.59 34.06
N ASN A 58 -12.45 -5.39 33.46
CA ASN A 58 -12.07 -6.73 33.88
C ASN A 58 -13.29 -7.69 34.06
N LEU A 59 -14.35 -7.48 33.28
CA LEU A 59 -15.65 -8.12 33.46
C LEU A 59 -15.85 -9.40 32.61
N LEU A 60 -14.86 -9.87 31.87
CA LEU A 60 -15.02 -11.05 31.01
C LEU A 60 -15.46 -12.30 31.80
N ASN A 61 -14.81 -12.55 32.94
CA ASN A 61 -15.17 -13.67 33.80
C ASN A 61 -16.56 -13.54 34.41
N ASP A 62 -16.96 -12.33 34.76
CA ASP A 62 -18.31 -12.06 35.33
C ASP A 62 -19.37 -12.21 34.24
N TYR A 63 -19.09 -11.81 33.01
CA TYR A 63 -19.94 -12.02 31.85
C TYR A 63 -20.17 -13.52 31.58
N ILE A 64 -19.07 -14.32 31.54
CA ILE A 64 -19.14 -15.78 31.38
C ILE A 64 -19.99 -16.41 32.44
N LYS A 65 -19.82 -16.08 33.73
CA LYS A 65 -20.58 -16.60 34.85
C LYS A 65 -22.05 -16.18 34.79
N LYS A 66 -22.32 -14.91 34.49
CA LYS A 66 -23.67 -14.34 34.41
C LYS A 66 -24.53 -15.06 33.36
N HIS A 67 -23.93 -15.33 32.19
CA HIS A 67 -24.63 -15.97 31.07
C HIS A 67 -24.52 -17.50 31.07
N LYS A 68 -23.86 -18.12 32.10
CA LYS A 68 -23.73 -19.56 32.26
C LYS A 68 -23.26 -20.28 30.99
N LEU A 69 -22.21 -19.67 30.32
CA LEU A 69 -21.70 -20.21 29.06
C LEU A 69 -21.12 -21.62 29.29
N ASP A 70 -21.40 -22.54 28.37
CA ASP A 70 -20.81 -23.87 28.37
C ASP A 70 -19.31 -23.81 27.93
N GLU A 71 -18.61 -24.94 28.05
CA GLU A 71 -17.18 -25.03 27.76
C GLU A 71 -16.86 -24.62 26.31
N ALA A 72 -17.68 -25.02 25.34
CA ALA A 72 -17.47 -24.67 23.92
C ALA A 72 -17.68 -23.18 23.69
N GLN A 73 -18.70 -22.59 24.27
CA GLN A 73 -18.99 -21.16 24.20
C GLN A 73 -17.85 -20.34 24.83
N ILE A 74 -17.33 -20.77 25.98
CA ILE A 74 -16.20 -20.14 26.66
C ILE A 74 -14.96 -20.13 25.75
N ILE A 75 -14.67 -21.26 25.08
CA ILE A 75 -13.54 -21.35 24.14
C ILE A 75 -13.72 -20.38 22.97
N TYR A 76 -14.91 -20.32 22.37
CA TYR A 76 -15.18 -19.40 21.26
C TYR A 76 -15.05 -17.92 21.66
N PHE A 77 -15.59 -17.56 22.84
CA PHE A 77 -15.46 -16.20 23.38
C PHE A 77 -14.01 -15.84 23.69
N SER A 78 -13.27 -16.75 24.32
CA SER A 78 -11.87 -16.54 24.67
C SER A 78 -10.98 -16.39 23.44
N ASN A 79 -11.21 -17.20 22.40
CA ASN A 79 -10.50 -17.08 21.13
C ASN A 79 -10.77 -15.72 20.49
N ALA A 80 -12.05 -15.33 20.33
CA ALA A 80 -12.41 -14.05 19.74
C ALA A 80 -11.83 -12.87 20.54
N TYR A 81 -11.87 -12.94 21.88
CA TYR A 81 -11.29 -11.90 22.72
C TYR A 81 -9.78 -11.75 22.48
N ASN A 82 -9.04 -12.86 22.48
CA ASN A 82 -7.59 -12.84 22.27
C ASN A 82 -7.23 -12.36 20.87
N ASP A 83 -7.92 -12.85 19.85
CA ASP A 83 -7.68 -12.46 18.44
C ASP A 83 -7.99 -10.98 18.22
N ILE A 84 -9.11 -10.46 18.78
CA ILE A 84 -9.46 -9.05 18.71
C ILE A 84 -8.43 -8.17 19.44
N LYS A 85 -7.98 -8.63 20.61
CA LYS A 85 -6.94 -7.92 21.38
C LYS A 85 -5.62 -7.81 20.60
N GLU A 86 -5.22 -8.88 19.95
CA GLU A 86 -4.04 -8.90 19.09
C GLU A 86 -4.23 -8.00 17.86
N LEU A 87 -5.35 -8.06 17.19
CA LEU A 87 -5.66 -7.20 16.04
C LEU A 87 -5.66 -5.70 16.38
N GLN A 88 -6.03 -5.33 17.61
CA GLN A 88 -5.98 -3.94 18.08
C GLN A 88 -4.56 -3.42 18.31
N LYS A 89 -3.58 -4.32 18.55
CA LYS A 89 -2.18 -4.00 18.85
C LYS A 89 -1.27 -3.94 17.62
N GLU A 90 -1.82 -3.81 16.40
CA GLU A 90 -1.05 -3.99 15.15
C GLU A 90 -0.29 -5.33 15.13
N SER A 91 -1.01 -6.29 15.38
CA SER A 91 -1.07 -7.72 15.25
C SER A 91 0.23 -8.49 15.04
N SER A 92 0.72 -9.10 16.11
CA SER A 92 1.70 -10.19 16.03
C SER A 92 1.20 -11.39 15.19
N ILE A 93 -0.11 -11.69 15.20
CA ILE A 93 -0.71 -12.82 14.45
C ILE A 93 -0.60 -12.61 12.94
N ILE A 94 -1.01 -11.43 12.42
CA ILE A 94 -0.90 -11.11 10.99
C ILE A 94 0.56 -11.09 10.56
N LYS A 95 1.42 -10.47 11.36
CA LYS A 95 2.86 -10.48 11.07
C LYS A 95 3.42 -11.90 10.99
N THR A 96 3.11 -12.76 11.95
CA THR A 96 3.54 -14.16 11.95
C THR A 96 3.03 -14.93 10.73
N HIS A 97 1.79 -14.69 10.32
CA HIS A 97 1.23 -15.25 9.09
C HIS A 97 2.01 -14.77 7.86
N ASN A 98 2.23 -13.47 7.72
CA ASN A 98 2.93 -12.87 6.59
C ASN A 98 4.41 -13.30 6.53
N ASP A 99 5.11 -13.37 7.67
CA ASP A 99 6.48 -13.87 7.75
C ASP A 99 6.56 -15.34 7.29
N LYS A 100 5.58 -16.16 7.68
CA LYS A 100 5.46 -17.55 7.23
C LYS A 100 5.18 -17.63 5.73
N TYR A 101 4.23 -16.83 5.22
CA TYR A 101 3.91 -16.75 3.80
C TYR A 101 5.16 -16.41 2.98
N ILE A 102 5.87 -15.33 3.34
CA ILE A 102 7.10 -14.91 2.65
C ILE A 102 8.15 -16.04 2.69
N SER A 103 8.39 -16.62 3.87
CA SER A 103 9.38 -17.70 4.03
C SER A 103 9.06 -18.92 3.13
N GLN A 104 7.80 -19.30 3.03
CA GLN A 104 7.36 -20.42 2.18
C GLN A 104 7.52 -20.07 0.70
N HIS A 105 7.14 -18.84 0.30
CA HIS A 105 7.22 -18.41 -1.10
C HIS A 105 8.65 -18.12 -1.57
N LEU A 106 9.55 -17.72 -0.69
CA LEU A 106 10.99 -17.65 -1.01
C LEU A 106 11.56 -19.01 -1.45
N VAL A 107 11.02 -20.09 -0.90
CA VAL A 107 11.45 -21.46 -1.25
C VAL A 107 10.70 -21.96 -2.49
N SER A 108 9.38 -21.87 -2.50
CA SER A 108 8.55 -22.41 -3.60
C SER A 108 8.70 -21.65 -4.91
N GLU A 109 8.93 -20.35 -4.85
CA GLU A 109 9.11 -19.47 -6.03
C GLU A 109 10.59 -19.22 -6.36
N LYS A 110 11.51 -19.92 -5.72
CA LYS A 110 12.96 -19.68 -5.88
C LYS A 110 13.40 -19.64 -7.34
N ASP A 111 13.06 -20.67 -8.11
CA ASP A 111 13.47 -20.77 -9.52
C ASP A 111 12.87 -19.68 -10.41
N TYR A 112 11.68 -19.19 -10.05
CA TYR A 112 11.07 -18.06 -10.72
C TYR A 112 11.80 -16.76 -10.36
N LEU A 113 12.03 -16.50 -9.07
CA LEU A 113 12.73 -15.32 -8.59
C LEU A 113 14.19 -15.24 -9.07
N ASP A 114 14.86 -16.39 -9.23
CA ASP A 114 16.21 -16.46 -9.80
C ASP A 114 16.26 -16.04 -11.28
N ARG A 115 15.14 -16.08 -12.00
CA ARG A 115 15.05 -15.77 -13.42
C ARG A 115 14.16 -14.60 -13.76
N ILE A 116 13.60 -13.94 -12.75
CA ILE A 116 12.56 -12.90 -12.93
C ILE A 116 13.00 -11.72 -13.80
N LEU A 117 14.29 -11.43 -13.91
CA LEU A 117 14.84 -10.34 -14.75
C LEU A 117 15.83 -10.85 -15.80
N ARG A 118 15.79 -12.12 -16.16
CA ARG A 118 16.77 -12.73 -17.05
C ARG A 118 16.80 -12.10 -18.45
N GLU A 119 15.66 -11.63 -18.93
CA GLU A 119 15.57 -10.93 -20.22
C GLU A 119 16.20 -9.54 -20.18
N CYS A 120 16.27 -8.91 -19.01
CA CYS A 120 16.98 -7.63 -18.86
C CYS A 120 18.50 -7.82 -18.82
N ASP A 121 18.95 -8.78 -18.02
CA ASP A 121 20.35 -9.17 -17.88
C ASP A 121 20.41 -10.51 -17.15
N SER A 122 21.06 -11.49 -17.74
CA SER A 122 21.20 -12.85 -17.20
C SER A 122 22.03 -12.92 -15.91
N ALA A 123 22.82 -11.89 -15.62
CA ALA A 123 23.63 -11.80 -14.41
C ALA A 123 22.88 -11.19 -13.21
N ILE A 124 21.69 -10.63 -13.42
CA ILE A 124 20.91 -10.06 -12.34
C ILE A 124 20.29 -11.17 -11.48
N LEU A 125 20.68 -11.22 -10.22
CA LEU A 125 20.07 -12.04 -9.17
C LEU A 125 19.57 -11.13 -8.07
N LEU A 126 18.31 -11.33 -7.66
CA LEU A 126 17.75 -10.62 -6.51
C LEU A 126 18.34 -11.19 -5.21
N ASP A 127 18.74 -10.32 -4.31
CA ASP A 127 19.05 -10.71 -2.93
C ASP A 127 17.76 -11.04 -2.14
N ASN A 128 17.92 -11.54 -0.91
CA ASN A 128 16.79 -11.98 -0.11
C ASN A 128 15.85 -10.82 0.25
N GLU A 129 16.36 -9.65 0.60
CA GLU A 129 15.56 -8.47 0.94
C GLU A 129 14.75 -7.99 -0.27
N GLN A 130 15.36 -7.98 -1.46
CA GLN A 130 14.67 -7.65 -2.71
C GLN A 130 13.55 -8.65 -3.03
N ARG A 131 13.78 -9.95 -2.80
CA ARG A 131 12.76 -11.00 -2.98
C ARG A 131 11.60 -10.85 -2.00
N GLU A 132 11.88 -10.53 -0.75
CA GLU A 132 10.84 -10.23 0.25
C GLU A 132 9.98 -9.05 -0.18
N VAL A 133 10.57 -7.97 -0.70
CA VAL A 133 9.83 -6.82 -1.27
C VAL A 133 8.97 -7.24 -2.46
N VAL A 134 9.47 -8.12 -3.32
CA VAL A 134 8.71 -8.63 -4.49
C VAL A 134 7.50 -9.44 -4.04
N LEU A 135 7.65 -10.30 -3.02
CA LEU A 135 6.59 -11.16 -2.51
C LEU A 135 5.59 -10.43 -1.61
N SER A 136 6.03 -9.38 -0.91
CA SER A 136 5.19 -8.59 0.00
C SER A 136 4.06 -7.89 -0.76
N ASP A 137 2.81 -8.07 -0.33
CA ASP A 137 1.62 -7.49 -0.97
C ASP A 137 0.87 -6.55 -0.03
N GLU A 138 1.60 -5.66 0.64
CA GLU A 138 1.06 -4.68 1.56
C GLU A 138 0.50 -3.44 0.81
N ASP A 139 -0.56 -2.82 1.35
CA ASP A 139 -1.15 -1.59 0.78
C ASP A 139 -0.14 -0.45 0.63
N HIS A 140 0.78 -0.33 1.59
CA HIS A 140 1.81 0.71 1.62
C HIS A 140 3.14 0.12 2.05
N THR A 141 4.08 0.04 1.14
CA THR A 141 5.43 -0.47 1.41
C THR A 141 6.46 0.66 1.24
N LEU A 142 7.26 0.91 2.27
CA LEU A 142 8.42 1.79 2.19
C LEU A 142 9.70 0.97 2.10
N VAL A 143 10.40 1.09 0.97
CA VAL A 143 11.69 0.44 0.76
C VAL A 143 12.81 1.47 0.88
N ILE A 144 13.67 1.31 1.88
CA ILE A 144 14.83 2.18 2.11
C ILE A 144 16.06 1.48 1.54
N ALA A 145 16.68 2.09 0.53
CA ALA A 145 17.83 1.50 -0.16
C ALA A 145 18.85 2.57 -0.56
N GLY A 146 20.13 2.29 -0.34
CA GLY A 146 21.23 3.15 -0.71
C GLY A 146 21.40 3.36 -2.23
N ALA A 147 22.33 4.20 -2.62
CA ALA A 147 22.72 4.33 -4.03
C ALA A 147 23.35 3.00 -4.51
N GLY A 148 22.96 2.52 -5.69
CA GLY A 148 23.44 1.24 -6.22
C GLY A 148 22.82 -0.03 -5.62
N ALA A 149 21.95 0.06 -4.62
CA ALA A 149 21.29 -1.09 -3.96
C ALA A 149 20.18 -1.75 -4.80
N GLY A 150 20.14 -1.56 -6.10
CA GLY A 150 19.19 -2.24 -6.98
C GLY A 150 17.74 -1.77 -6.93
N LYS A 151 17.44 -0.53 -6.47
CA LYS A 151 16.06 -0.01 -6.42
C LYS A 151 15.26 -0.20 -7.71
N THR A 152 15.85 0.18 -8.84
CA THR A 152 15.22 0.03 -10.17
C THR A 152 15.00 -1.43 -10.52
N THR A 153 15.95 -2.29 -10.14
CA THR A 153 15.89 -3.75 -10.31
C THR A 153 14.73 -4.33 -9.50
N THR A 154 14.61 -3.96 -8.24
CA THR A 154 13.51 -4.42 -7.36
C THR A 154 12.15 -3.97 -7.88
N ILE A 155 12.03 -2.72 -8.37
CA ILE A 155 10.78 -2.21 -8.96
C ILE A 155 10.41 -3.03 -10.22
N ALA A 156 11.35 -3.29 -11.11
CA ALA A 156 11.10 -4.08 -12.32
C ALA A 156 10.67 -5.51 -11.98
N ALA A 157 11.34 -6.14 -11.01
CA ALA A 157 10.95 -7.47 -10.53
C ALA A 157 9.56 -7.47 -9.90
N LYS A 158 9.22 -6.48 -9.06
CA LYS A 158 7.89 -6.35 -8.47
C LYS A 158 6.80 -6.19 -9.54
N VAL A 159 7.02 -5.34 -10.53
CA VAL A 159 6.06 -5.15 -11.63
C VAL A 159 5.84 -6.45 -12.39
N ARG A 160 6.91 -7.18 -12.72
CA ARG A 160 6.79 -8.47 -13.39
C ARG A 160 6.02 -9.48 -12.55
N TYR A 161 6.31 -9.57 -11.27
CA TYR A 161 5.61 -10.44 -10.33
C TYR A 161 4.11 -10.13 -10.26
N LEU A 162 3.75 -8.85 -10.16
CA LEU A 162 2.35 -8.39 -10.14
C LEU A 162 1.59 -8.81 -11.42
N VAL A 163 2.24 -8.70 -12.57
CA VAL A 163 1.62 -9.04 -13.85
C VAL A 163 1.53 -10.56 -14.05
N GLU A 164 2.65 -11.28 -13.87
CA GLU A 164 2.73 -12.70 -14.21
C GLU A 164 2.11 -13.63 -13.15
N LYS A 165 2.26 -13.29 -11.87
CA LYS A 165 1.80 -14.14 -10.76
C LYS A 165 0.46 -13.70 -10.19
N GLN A 166 0.22 -12.40 -10.08
CA GLN A 166 -1.04 -11.89 -9.54
C GLN A 166 -2.05 -11.50 -10.63
N GLY A 167 -1.67 -11.56 -11.92
CA GLY A 167 -2.57 -11.27 -13.03
C GLY A 167 -3.03 -9.82 -13.12
N ILE A 168 -2.28 -8.89 -12.55
CA ILE A 168 -2.62 -7.47 -12.56
C ILE A 168 -2.40 -6.91 -13.97
N ASP A 169 -3.42 -6.25 -14.52
CA ASP A 169 -3.32 -5.55 -15.80
C ASP A 169 -2.20 -4.49 -15.73
N PRO A 170 -1.17 -4.55 -16.60
CA PRO A 170 -0.09 -3.58 -16.64
C PRO A 170 -0.58 -2.12 -16.68
N LYS A 171 -1.71 -1.84 -17.32
CA LYS A 171 -2.30 -0.50 -17.40
C LYS A 171 -2.83 0.05 -16.08
N LYS A 172 -3.00 -0.82 -15.08
CA LYS A 172 -3.37 -0.44 -13.71
C LYS A 172 -2.16 -0.17 -12.83
N ILE A 173 -0.93 -0.43 -13.32
CA ILE A 173 0.32 -0.17 -12.61
C ILE A 173 0.85 1.18 -13.08
N LEU A 174 1.02 2.14 -12.17
CA LEU A 174 1.62 3.44 -12.46
C LEU A 174 2.97 3.56 -11.74
N ILE A 175 4.04 3.77 -12.52
CA ILE A 175 5.38 4.01 -11.97
C ILE A 175 5.70 5.49 -12.10
N ILE A 176 6.04 6.11 -10.97
CA ILE A 176 6.41 7.52 -10.92
C ILE A 176 7.85 7.65 -10.47
N SER A 177 8.64 8.39 -11.23
CA SER A 177 10.02 8.72 -10.87
C SER A 177 10.25 10.24 -10.82
N PHE A 178 11.35 10.66 -10.23
CA PHE A 178 11.65 12.09 -10.08
C PHE A 178 12.25 12.70 -11.36
N THR A 179 13.11 11.97 -12.07
CA THR A 179 13.83 12.49 -13.25
C THR A 179 13.43 11.79 -14.53
N ASN A 180 13.50 12.51 -15.66
CA ASN A 180 13.29 11.92 -16.98
C ASN A 180 14.31 10.82 -17.31
N LYS A 181 15.55 10.93 -16.80
CA LYS A 181 16.57 9.89 -16.96
C LYS A 181 16.13 8.58 -16.31
N ALA A 182 15.67 8.62 -15.05
CA ALA A 182 15.19 7.44 -14.36
C ALA A 182 13.92 6.86 -14.99
N VAL A 183 13.02 7.69 -15.54
CA VAL A 183 11.87 7.25 -16.33
C VAL A 183 12.35 6.51 -17.58
N GLY A 184 13.38 7.01 -18.29
CA GLY A 184 13.97 6.32 -19.45
C GLY A 184 14.52 4.95 -19.10
N GLU A 185 15.34 4.85 -18.04
CA GLU A 185 15.93 3.59 -17.57
C GLU A 185 14.84 2.55 -17.15
N LEU A 186 13.75 3.01 -16.51
CA LEU A 186 12.64 2.15 -16.13
C LEU A 186 11.85 1.66 -17.35
N ARG A 187 11.63 2.54 -18.37
CA ARG A 187 10.95 2.15 -19.61
C ARG A 187 11.74 1.11 -20.38
N GLU A 188 13.02 1.35 -20.60
CA GLU A 188 13.90 0.39 -21.27
C GLU A 188 13.82 -0.98 -20.57
N ARG A 189 13.90 -1.02 -19.24
CA ARG A 189 13.90 -2.27 -18.49
C ARG A 189 12.55 -2.96 -18.47
N ILE A 190 11.45 -2.23 -18.26
CA ILE A 190 10.12 -2.79 -18.04
C ILE A 190 9.33 -2.92 -19.34
N ASN A 191 9.26 -1.83 -20.13
CA ASN A 191 8.46 -1.84 -21.34
C ASN A 191 9.20 -2.56 -22.48
N ASP A 192 10.50 -2.23 -22.69
CA ASP A 192 11.23 -2.75 -23.84
C ASP A 192 11.78 -4.16 -23.60
N ASN A 193 12.45 -4.41 -22.46
CA ASN A 193 13.09 -5.70 -22.20
C ASN A 193 12.10 -6.75 -21.64
N LEU A 194 11.22 -6.37 -20.69
CA LEU A 194 10.23 -7.29 -20.12
C LEU A 194 8.92 -7.33 -20.91
N HIS A 195 8.73 -6.46 -21.91
CA HIS A 195 7.51 -6.35 -22.74
C HIS A 195 6.23 -6.09 -21.90
N ILE A 196 6.35 -5.37 -20.79
CA ILE A 196 5.24 -4.99 -19.90
C ILE A 196 4.86 -3.54 -20.18
N ASP A 197 3.73 -3.31 -20.85
CA ASP A 197 3.24 -1.98 -21.23
C ASP A 197 2.51 -1.29 -20.05
N CYS A 198 3.28 -0.79 -19.07
CA CYS A 198 2.74 -0.01 -17.96
C CYS A 198 3.12 1.47 -18.06
N PRO A 199 2.27 2.39 -17.56
CA PRO A 199 2.55 3.82 -17.50
C PRO A 199 3.75 4.13 -16.59
N ILE A 200 4.81 4.75 -17.17
CA ILE A 200 5.99 5.20 -16.44
C ILE A 200 6.20 6.68 -16.72
N THR A 201 6.19 7.51 -15.69
CA THR A 201 6.15 8.97 -15.84
C THR A 201 6.86 9.71 -14.71
N THR A 202 6.98 11.04 -14.80
CA THR A 202 7.44 11.86 -13.69
C THR A 202 6.27 12.42 -12.88
N PHE A 203 6.54 12.85 -11.63
CA PHE A 203 5.56 13.56 -10.82
C PHE A 203 4.93 14.74 -11.54
N HIS A 204 5.76 15.55 -12.21
CA HIS A 204 5.28 16.72 -12.96
C HIS A 204 4.35 16.34 -14.11
N SER A 205 4.71 15.31 -14.88
CA SER A 205 3.87 14.82 -15.99
C SER A 205 2.55 14.23 -15.51
N THR A 206 2.59 13.48 -14.40
CA THR A 206 1.36 12.94 -13.77
C THR A 206 0.46 14.07 -13.28
N GLY A 207 1.01 15.02 -12.52
CA GLY A 207 0.28 16.18 -12.01
C GLY A 207 -0.35 17.00 -13.14
N TYR A 208 0.39 17.26 -14.20
CA TYR A 208 -0.13 17.93 -15.38
C TYR A 208 -1.28 17.18 -16.04
N THR A 209 -1.19 15.87 -16.16
CA THR A 209 -2.24 15.03 -16.74
C THR A 209 -3.52 15.09 -15.89
N ILE A 210 -3.39 15.09 -14.56
CA ILE A 210 -4.52 15.22 -13.64
C ILE A 210 -5.18 16.61 -13.80
N LEU A 211 -4.39 17.69 -13.78
CA LEU A 211 -4.88 19.05 -13.94
C LEU A 211 -5.59 19.23 -15.29
N LYS A 212 -5.03 18.70 -16.37
CA LYS A 212 -5.64 18.78 -17.70
C LYS A 212 -6.97 18.05 -17.79
N LYS A 213 -7.17 16.98 -17.02
CA LYS A 213 -8.44 16.25 -16.96
C LYS A 213 -9.49 16.93 -16.08
N SER A 214 -9.07 17.67 -15.05
CA SER A 214 -9.96 18.33 -14.10
C SER A 214 -10.40 19.73 -14.53
N ASP A 215 -9.69 20.36 -15.47
CA ASP A 215 -9.91 21.75 -15.84
C ASP A 215 -10.50 21.85 -17.23
N THR A 216 -11.68 22.48 -17.31
CA THR A 216 -12.38 22.82 -18.56
C THR A 216 -11.79 24.05 -19.27
N GLN A 217 -10.86 24.75 -18.62
CA GLN A 217 -10.16 25.89 -19.21
C GLN A 217 -8.78 25.44 -19.75
N ASN A 218 -8.46 25.88 -20.98
CA ASN A 218 -7.22 25.61 -21.70
C ASN A 218 -5.99 26.19 -20.95
N GLN A 219 -5.55 25.51 -19.88
CA GLN A 219 -4.29 25.83 -19.23
C GLN A 219 -3.13 25.42 -20.14
N ARG A 220 -2.34 26.40 -20.55
CA ARG A 220 -1.10 26.16 -21.30
C ARG A 220 0.08 26.16 -20.34
N ILE A 221 0.90 25.12 -20.38
CA ILE A 221 2.23 25.22 -19.79
C ILE A 221 2.98 26.25 -20.59
N VAL A 222 3.37 27.32 -19.93
CA VAL A 222 4.26 28.32 -20.50
C VAL A 222 5.71 27.85 -20.31
N ASP A 223 6.49 27.93 -21.38
CA ASP A 223 7.92 27.63 -21.30
C ASP A 223 8.68 28.68 -20.48
N SER A 224 9.90 28.37 -20.11
CA SER A 224 10.76 29.29 -19.35
C SER A 224 11.03 30.63 -20.08
N GLY A 225 10.89 30.66 -21.41
CA GLY A 225 11.02 31.88 -22.23
C GLY A 225 9.81 32.80 -22.10
N TYR A 226 8.63 32.27 -21.73
CA TYR A 226 7.41 33.09 -21.59
C TYR A 226 7.57 34.16 -20.50
N MET A 227 8.07 33.77 -19.33
CA MET A 227 8.31 34.72 -18.23
C MET A 227 9.30 35.82 -18.65
N TYR A 228 10.40 35.41 -19.30
CA TYR A 228 11.37 36.36 -19.85
C TYR A 228 10.73 37.32 -20.88
N ASN A 229 9.90 36.81 -21.78
CA ASN A 229 9.20 37.62 -22.78
C ASN A 229 8.18 38.58 -22.15
N VAL A 230 7.45 38.14 -21.08
CA VAL A 230 6.50 38.99 -20.34
C VAL A 230 7.27 40.13 -19.63
N ILE A 231 8.37 39.80 -18.95
CA ILE A 231 9.20 40.76 -18.25
C ILE A 231 9.79 41.77 -19.26
N ASN A 232 10.37 41.29 -20.36
CA ASN A 232 10.92 42.17 -21.41
C ASN A 232 9.84 43.08 -22.03
N ARG A 233 8.64 42.55 -22.27
CA ARG A 233 7.54 43.37 -22.81
C ARG A 233 7.14 44.45 -21.82
N TYR A 234 7.05 44.11 -20.55
CA TYR A 234 6.73 45.05 -19.48
C TYR A 234 7.84 46.11 -19.34
N LEU A 235 9.08 45.71 -19.33
CA LEU A 235 10.23 46.63 -19.27
C LEU A 235 10.25 47.57 -20.48
N LYS A 236 10.07 47.07 -21.70
CA LYS A 236 9.99 47.88 -22.92
C LYS A 236 8.81 48.85 -22.93
N SER A 237 7.64 48.46 -22.34
CA SER A 237 6.45 49.31 -22.34
C SER A 237 6.42 50.37 -21.23
N LYS A 238 7.10 50.12 -20.11
CA LYS A 238 7.02 50.97 -18.90
C LYS A 238 8.35 51.53 -18.43
N ALA A 239 9.44 50.74 -18.48
CA ALA A 239 10.71 51.13 -17.89
C ALA A 239 11.52 52.09 -18.78
N LEU A 240 11.45 51.94 -20.11
CA LEU A 240 12.15 52.84 -21.03
C LEU A 240 11.56 54.26 -21.06
N SER A 241 10.36 54.46 -20.51
CA SER A 241 9.75 55.79 -20.34
C SER A 241 9.92 56.40 -18.94
N ASN A 242 10.59 55.70 -18.00
CA ASN A 242 10.75 56.13 -16.62
C ASN A 242 12.17 55.81 -16.10
N SER A 243 13.07 56.80 -16.14
CA SER A 243 14.47 56.68 -15.72
C SER A 243 14.63 56.17 -14.27
N GLN A 244 13.74 56.55 -13.35
CA GLN A 244 13.78 56.09 -11.96
C GLN A 244 13.51 54.59 -11.79
N LEU A 245 12.81 53.96 -12.68
CA LEU A 245 12.55 52.51 -12.66
C LEU A 245 13.75 51.74 -13.21
N VAL A 246 14.42 52.30 -14.20
CA VAL A 246 15.65 51.72 -14.78
C VAL A 246 16.78 51.74 -13.73
N ASP A 247 16.94 52.84 -13.00
CA ASP A 247 17.96 52.97 -11.94
C ASP A 247 17.73 51.98 -10.80
N LYS A 248 16.47 51.74 -10.44
CA LYS A 248 16.10 50.72 -9.44
C LYS A 248 16.35 49.28 -9.90
N LEU A 249 16.16 48.97 -11.17
CA LEU A 249 16.43 47.66 -11.74
C LEU A 249 17.91 47.33 -11.86
N ILE A 250 18.74 48.33 -12.16
CA ILE A 250 20.22 48.21 -12.23
C ILE A 250 20.81 47.89 -10.83
N LEU A 251 20.16 48.35 -9.75
CA LEU A 251 20.59 48.08 -8.38
C LEU A 251 20.23 46.65 -7.91
N PHE A 252 19.43 45.89 -8.67
CA PHE A 252 18.96 44.51 -8.32
C PHE A 252 19.67 43.41 -9.12
N ILE A 253 20.54 43.73 -10.07
CA ILE A 253 21.36 42.82 -10.87
C ILE A 253 22.79 42.88 -10.37
#